data_2519b5385324fbd90c3ede74df9553d2
#
_entry.id   2519b5385324fbd90c3ede74df9553d2
#
_cell.length_a   1.000
_cell.length_b   1.000
_cell.length_c   1.000
_cell.angle_alpha   90.00
_cell.angle_beta   90.00
_cell.angle_gamma   90.00
#
_symmetry.space_group_name_H-M   'P 1'
#
loop_
_entity.id
_entity.type
_entity.pdbx_description
1 polymer ?
#
loop_
_entity_poly.entity_id
_entity_poly.type
_entity_poly.pdbx_seq_one_letter_code
_entity_poly.pdbx_strand_id
1 'polypeptide(L)'
;MAVADRFGLPIACWIASGPRHEAKLVGETLKARFLRTLPQRLIGDKAYDSEGLDRELASRGIDMIAPNLSTRAVQSQDLRKLRRYKRRWLVERLYAWLMRCRRLVTRYGDTSVHWISGAEILSL
;
A
#
# COMPACT_ATOMS: atom_id res chain seq x y z
N MET A 1 0.92 6.22 4.26
CA MET A 1 0.75 5.15 3.26
C MET A 1 0.65 5.75 1.88
N ALA A 2 1.26 5.14 0.87
CA ALA A 2 1.08 5.51 -0.53
C ALA A 2 0.79 4.28 -1.39
N VAL A 3 0.03 4.48 -2.46
CA VAL A 3 -0.25 3.46 -3.48
C VAL A 3 0.31 3.96 -4.80
N ALA A 4 1.10 3.14 -5.48
CA ALA A 4 1.64 3.44 -6.80
C ALA A 4 1.04 2.53 -7.87
N ASP A 5 1.01 3.03 -9.10
CA ASP A 5 0.61 2.24 -10.27
C ASP A 5 1.74 1.33 -10.78
N ARG A 6 1.47 0.58 -11.85
CA ARG A 6 2.44 -0.32 -12.50
C ARG A 6 3.69 0.39 -13.07
N PHE A 7 3.68 1.69 -13.17
CA PHE A 7 4.82 2.51 -13.62
C PHE A 7 5.58 3.14 -12.46
N GLY A 8 5.07 3.01 -11.22
CA GLY A 8 5.63 3.60 -10.02
C GLY A 8 5.16 5.04 -9.79
N LEU A 9 4.06 5.47 -10.42
CA LEU A 9 3.46 6.77 -10.19
C LEU A 9 2.48 6.69 -9.02
N PRO A 10 2.46 7.67 -8.10
CA PRO A 10 1.53 7.69 -6.99
C PRO A 10 0.09 7.88 -7.48
N ILE A 11 -0.82 7.01 -7.06
CA ILE A 11 -2.25 7.09 -7.38
C ILE A 11 -3.11 7.38 -6.17
N ALA A 12 -2.60 7.14 -4.97
CA ALA A 12 -3.23 7.49 -3.71
C ALA A 12 -2.17 7.74 -2.65
N CYS A 13 -2.45 8.65 -1.73
CA CYS A 13 -1.60 8.93 -0.58
C CYS A 13 -2.48 9.31 0.61
N TRP A 14 -2.18 8.73 1.78
CA TRP A 14 -2.84 9.05 3.03
C TRP A 14 -1.84 9.13 4.17
N ILE A 15 -1.99 10.16 5.00
CA ILE A 15 -1.16 10.39 6.18
C ILE A 15 -2.04 10.19 7.41
N ALA A 16 -1.62 9.30 8.31
CA ALA A 16 -2.29 9.08 9.58
C ALA A 16 -1.34 9.38 10.73
N SER A 17 -1.88 9.93 11.81
CA SER A 17 -1.13 10.13 13.05
C SER A 17 -1.16 8.86 13.91
N GLY A 18 -0.04 8.54 14.55
CA GLY A 18 0.08 7.44 15.50
C GLY A 18 0.34 6.06 14.90
N PRO A 19 0.63 5.07 15.75
CA PRO A 19 0.94 3.70 15.35
C PRO A 19 -0.37 2.95 14.98
N ARG A 20 -0.87 3.16 13.78
CA ARG A 20 -2.02 2.39 13.26
C ARG A 20 -1.52 1.19 12.46
N HIS A 21 -2.22 0.05 12.60
CA HIS A 21 -1.96 -1.10 11.74
C HIS A 21 -2.15 -0.72 10.27
N GLU A 22 -1.15 -0.99 9.46
CA GLU A 22 -1.09 -0.63 8.04
C GLU A 22 -2.30 -1.14 7.26
N ALA A 23 -2.76 -2.36 7.55
CA ALA A 23 -3.94 -2.94 6.93
C ALA A 23 -5.21 -2.08 7.08
N LYS A 24 -5.36 -1.37 8.22
CA LYS A 24 -6.51 -0.48 8.46
C LYS A 24 -6.45 0.81 7.65
N LEU A 25 -5.26 1.21 7.21
CA LEU A 25 -5.07 2.43 6.42
C LEU A 25 -5.39 2.25 4.93
N VAL A 26 -5.47 1.00 4.44
CA VAL A 26 -5.72 0.71 3.03
C VAL A 26 -7.04 1.34 2.56
N GLY A 27 -8.11 1.13 3.31
CA GLY A 27 -9.43 1.67 2.97
C GLY A 27 -9.47 3.20 2.89
N GLU A 28 -8.83 3.88 3.86
CA GLU A 28 -8.72 5.35 3.89
C GLU A 28 -7.84 5.87 2.75
N THR A 29 -6.72 5.20 2.48
CA THR A 29 -5.82 5.55 1.37
C THR A 29 -6.52 5.43 0.03
N LEU A 30 -7.29 4.36 -0.19
CA LEU A 30 -8.06 4.18 -1.44
C LEU A 30 -9.19 5.21 -1.60
N LYS A 31 -9.75 5.72 -0.51
CA LYS A 31 -10.72 6.85 -0.56
C LYS A 31 -10.02 8.14 -1.00
N ALA A 32 -8.80 8.37 -0.56
CA ALA A 32 -7.98 9.54 -0.90
C ALA A 32 -7.26 9.43 -2.26
N ARG A 33 -7.68 8.53 -3.13
CA ARG A 33 -7.07 8.33 -4.46
C ARG A 33 -7.27 9.53 -5.37
N PHE A 34 -6.30 9.76 -6.24
CA PHE A 34 -6.33 10.82 -7.25
C PHE A 34 -7.11 10.40 -8.51
N LEU A 35 -7.27 9.08 -8.73
CA LEU A 35 -7.98 8.53 -9.88
C LEU A 35 -9.43 8.22 -9.52
N ARG A 36 -10.34 8.34 -10.51
CA ARG A 36 -11.76 7.99 -10.32
C ARG A 36 -12.00 6.49 -10.21
N THR A 37 -11.17 5.69 -10.87
CA THR A 37 -11.28 4.23 -10.90
C THR A 37 -10.54 3.58 -9.73
N LEU A 38 -11.09 2.48 -9.23
CA LEU A 38 -10.39 1.63 -8.27
C LEU A 38 -9.42 0.70 -9.00
N PRO A 39 -8.28 0.36 -8.39
CA PRO A 39 -7.39 -0.64 -8.95
C PRO A 39 -8.05 -2.03 -8.89
N GLN A 40 -7.82 -2.85 -9.89
CA GLN A 40 -8.31 -4.25 -9.88
C GLN A 40 -7.49 -5.12 -8.94
N ARG A 41 -6.23 -4.79 -8.71
CA ARG A 41 -5.29 -5.54 -7.87
C ARG A 41 -4.41 -4.61 -7.07
N LEU A 42 -4.15 -5.01 -5.84
CA LEU A 42 -3.17 -4.40 -4.95
C LEU A 42 -2.08 -5.42 -4.61
N ILE A 43 -0.84 -4.96 -4.55
CA ILE A 43 0.30 -5.77 -4.11
C ILE A 43 0.86 -5.11 -2.86
N GLY A 44 0.91 -5.85 -1.78
CA GLY A 44 1.47 -5.41 -0.51
C GLY A 44 2.47 -6.41 0.05
N ASP A 45 3.12 -6.06 1.14
CA ASP A 45 3.99 -6.98 1.86
C ASP A 45 3.19 -7.94 2.77
N LYS A 46 3.90 -8.73 3.58
CA LYS A 46 3.29 -9.70 4.50
C LYS A 46 2.38 -9.05 5.55
N ALA A 47 2.57 -7.77 5.88
CA ALA A 47 1.76 -7.05 6.85
C ALA A 47 0.30 -6.88 6.38
N TYR A 48 0.07 -6.99 5.07
CA TYR A 48 -1.26 -6.91 4.46
C TYR A 48 -1.95 -8.28 4.31
N ASP A 49 -1.34 -9.38 4.74
CA ASP A 49 -1.96 -10.71 4.74
C ASP A 49 -2.98 -10.82 5.87
N SER A 50 -4.21 -10.39 5.60
CA SER A 50 -5.33 -10.38 6.54
C SER A 50 -6.62 -10.78 5.84
N GLU A 51 -7.31 -11.80 6.36
CA GLU A 51 -8.61 -12.24 5.83
C GLU A 51 -9.69 -11.16 5.90
N GLY A 52 -9.63 -10.29 6.92
CA GLY A 52 -10.54 -9.15 7.04
C GLY A 52 -10.33 -8.13 5.92
N LEU A 53 -9.06 -7.81 5.62
CA LEU A 53 -8.70 -6.92 4.53
C LEU A 53 -9.05 -7.52 3.17
N ASP A 54 -8.76 -8.81 2.97
CA ASP A 54 -9.09 -9.53 1.72
C ASP A 54 -10.59 -9.47 1.43
N ARG A 55 -11.43 -9.74 2.43
CA ARG A 55 -12.90 -9.65 2.30
C ARG A 55 -13.38 -8.23 2.01
N GLU A 56 -12.83 -7.24 2.70
CA GLU A 56 -13.17 -5.84 2.47
C GLU A 56 -12.83 -5.40 1.04
N LEU A 57 -11.63 -5.74 0.57
CA LEU A 57 -11.17 -5.38 -0.78
C LEU A 57 -11.93 -6.15 -1.86
N ALA A 58 -12.20 -7.43 -1.64
CA ALA A 58 -12.99 -8.26 -2.56
C ALA A 58 -14.42 -7.71 -2.75
N SER A 59 -15.05 -7.17 -1.70
CA SER A 59 -16.36 -6.51 -1.81
C SER A 59 -16.35 -5.27 -2.73
N ARG A 60 -15.16 -4.70 -2.95
CA ARG A 60 -14.92 -3.56 -3.87
C ARG A 60 -14.37 -3.99 -5.23
N GLY A 61 -14.29 -5.30 -5.47
CA GLY A 61 -13.72 -5.85 -6.71
C GLY A 61 -12.21 -5.76 -6.82
N ILE A 62 -11.50 -5.63 -5.68
CA ILE A 62 -10.04 -5.52 -5.61
C ILE A 62 -9.43 -6.84 -5.12
N ASP A 63 -8.50 -7.40 -5.86
CA ASP A 63 -7.75 -8.62 -5.49
C ASP A 63 -6.45 -8.21 -4.77
N MET A 64 -6.33 -8.56 -3.47
CA MET A 64 -5.12 -8.30 -2.69
C MET A 64 -4.10 -9.42 -2.91
N ILE A 65 -2.87 -9.06 -3.19
CA ILE A 65 -1.74 -9.97 -3.38
C ILE A 65 -0.68 -9.65 -2.34
N ALA A 66 -0.64 -10.44 -1.28
CA ALA A 66 0.39 -10.37 -0.25
C ALA A 66 0.98 -11.77 0.00
N PRO A 67 2.28 -11.89 0.32
CA PRO A 67 2.84 -13.17 0.74
C PRO A 67 2.20 -13.61 2.06
N ASN A 68 1.84 -14.90 2.17
CA ASN A 68 1.25 -15.42 3.40
C ASN A 68 2.18 -15.26 4.60
N LEU A 69 1.61 -14.89 5.73
CA LEU A 69 2.28 -14.99 7.02
C LEU A 69 2.54 -16.48 7.33
N SER A 70 3.70 -16.78 7.91
CA SER A 70 4.07 -18.15 8.33
C SER A 70 3.11 -18.75 9.38
N THR A 71 2.35 -17.90 10.06
CA THR A 71 1.35 -18.27 11.08
C THR A 71 -0.03 -18.58 10.50
N ARG A 72 -0.24 -18.44 9.19
CA ARG A 72 -1.53 -18.73 8.57
C ARG A 72 -1.77 -20.24 8.53
N ALA A 73 -2.90 -20.69 9.08
CA ALA A 73 -3.24 -22.12 9.23
C ALA A 73 -3.40 -22.86 7.87
N VAL A 74 -3.80 -22.13 6.82
CA VAL A 74 -3.94 -22.68 5.46
C VAL A 74 -3.09 -21.85 4.50
N GLN A 75 -1.99 -22.43 4.04
CA GLN A 75 -1.14 -21.83 3.01
C GLN A 75 -1.67 -22.20 1.61
N SER A 76 -2.72 -21.53 1.16
CA SER A 76 -3.25 -21.66 -0.21
C SER A 76 -2.71 -20.57 -1.11
N GLN A 77 -1.39 -20.52 -1.31
CA GLN A 77 -0.78 -19.45 -2.08
C GLN A 77 -0.67 -19.83 -3.56
N ASP A 78 -1.40 -19.12 -4.43
CA ASP A 78 -1.20 -19.23 -5.88
C ASP A 78 0.10 -18.55 -6.28
N LEU A 79 1.12 -19.34 -6.61
CA LEU A 79 2.44 -18.89 -7.04
C LEU A 79 2.38 -17.98 -8.29
N ARG A 80 1.33 -18.08 -9.10
CA ARG A 80 1.12 -17.22 -10.27
C ARG A 80 0.86 -15.77 -9.86
N LYS A 81 0.09 -15.56 -8.78
CA LYS A 81 -0.16 -14.24 -8.23
C LYS A 81 1.11 -13.64 -7.67
N LEU A 82 1.94 -14.43 -7.00
CA LEU A 82 3.22 -13.99 -6.41
C LEU A 82 4.26 -13.52 -7.44
N ARG A 83 4.18 -13.93 -8.71
CA ARG A 83 5.08 -13.37 -9.73
C ARG A 83 4.94 -11.85 -9.85
N ARG A 84 3.74 -11.31 -9.57
CA ARG A 84 3.48 -9.87 -9.58
C ARG A 84 4.09 -9.17 -8.38
N TYR A 85 4.28 -9.87 -7.27
CA TYR A 85 4.95 -9.35 -6.08
C TYR A 85 6.38 -8.86 -6.36
N LYS A 86 7.06 -9.42 -7.35
CA LYS A 86 8.38 -8.95 -7.80
C LYS A 86 8.39 -7.48 -8.25
N ARG A 87 7.24 -6.89 -8.56
CA ARG A 87 7.11 -5.47 -8.94
C ARG A 87 7.02 -4.52 -7.75
N ARG A 88 7.03 -5.02 -6.52
CA ARG A 88 6.98 -4.19 -5.31
C ARG A 88 8.09 -3.13 -5.25
N TRP A 89 9.25 -3.42 -5.84
CA TRP A 89 10.35 -2.47 -5.92
C TRP A 89 9.97 -1.11 -6.55
N LEU A 90 8.87 -1.03 -7.33
CA LEU A 90 8.37 0.22 -7.91
C LEU A 90 7.93 1.20 -6.82
N VAL A 91 7.29 0.72 -5.76
CA VAL A 91 6.89 1.56 -4.62
C VAL A 91 8.10 1.97 -3.80
N GLU A 92 9.04 1.05 -3.58
CA GLU A 92 10.31 1.34 -2.91
C GLU A 92 11.07 2.45 -3.66
N ARG A 93 11.09 2.39 -5.00
CA ARG A 93 11.66 3.43 -5.85
C ARG A 93 10.92 4.76 -5.70
N LEU A 94 9.58 4.75 -5.63
CA LEU A 94 8.78 5.95 -5.39
C LEU A 94 9.17 6.61 -4.07
N TYR A 95 9.26 5.82 -2.99
CA TYR A 95 9.69 6.35 -1.69
C TYR A 95 11.11 6.88 -1.72
N ALA A 96 12.05 6.16 -2.32
CA ALA A 96 13.42 6.64 -2.47
C ALA A 96 13.49 7.97 -3.22
N TRP A 97 12.60 8.18 -4.19
CA TRP A 97 12.48 9.46 -4.90
C TRP A 97 11.84 10.54 -4.04
N LEU A 98 10.76 10.25 -3.33
CA LEU A 98 10.08 11.18 -2.42
C LEU A 98 11.01 11.65 -1.29
N MET A 99 11.86 10.77 -0.77
CA MET A 99 12.83 11.10 0.28
C MET A 99 13.93 12.08 -0.17
N ARG A 100 14.11 12.29 -1.47
CA ARG A 100 14.98 13.37 -1.98
C ARG A 100 14.34 14.75 -1.85
N CYS A 101 13.03 14.82 -1.68
CA CYS A 101 12.32 16.07 -1.46
C CYS A 101 12.51 16.52 -0.01
N ARG A 102 13.43 17.46 0.26
CA ARG A 102 13.78 17.93 1.62
C ARG A 102 12.56 18.32 2.45
N ARG A 103 11.53 18.90 1.84
CA ARG A 103 10.28 19.30 2.52
C ARG A 103 9.46 18.12 3.04
N LEU A 104 9.64 16.90 2.51
CA LEU A 104 8.99 15.68 2.97
C LEU A 104 9.78 15.00 4.10
N VAL A 105 11.11 15.20 4.12
CA VAL A 105 12.02 14.57 5.09
C VAL A 105 12.17 15.42 6.36
N THR A 106 12.20 16.74 6.21
CA THR A 106 12.42 17.67 7.32
C THR A 106 11.13 18.38 7.68
N ARG A 107 10.70 18.23 8.94
CA ARG A 107 9.52 18.92 9.47
C ARG A 107 9.89 20.37 9.79
N TYR A 108 9.39 21.29 8.98
CA TYR A 108 9.60 22.73 9.19
C TYR A 108 8.41 23.45 9.88
N GLY A 109 7.43 22.72 10.42
CA GLY A 109 6.27 23.32 11.06
C GLY A 109 5.50 22.35 11.96
N ASP A 110 4.66 22.90 12.84
CA ASP A 110 3.88 22.15 13.84
C ASP A 110 2.69 21.36 13.28
N THR A 111 2.38 21.49 12.02
CA THR A 111 1.25 20.82 11.39
C THR A 111 1.63 19.42 10.88
N SER A 112 0.87 18.42 11.30
CA SER A 112 1.03 16.99 11.04
C SER A 112 0.92 16.53 9.56
N VAL A 113 0.93 17.47 8.62
CA VAL A 113 0.60 17.23 7.20
C VAL A 113 1.74 16.57 6.40
N HIS A 114 2.91 16.30 6.99
CA HIS A 114 4.11 16.04 6.19
C HIS A 114 4.83 14.70 6.44
N TRP A 115 4.20 13.73 7.11
CA TRP A 115 4.81 12.42 7.31
C TRP A 115 4.15 11.35 6.44
N ILE A 116 4.88 10.89 5.44
CA ILE A 116 4.54 9.66 4.72
C ILE A 116 5.06 8.51 5.57
N SER A 117 4.18 7.85 6.29
CA SER A 117 4.49 6.61 7.01
C SER A 117 4.78 5.50 5.99
N GLY A 118 5.80 4.70 6.26
CA GLY A 118 6.41 3.76 5.31
C GLY A 118 5.59 2.56 4.87
N ALA A 119 4.26 2.65 4.86
CA ALA A 119 3.41 1.58 4.33
C ALA A 119 3.30 1.67 2.81
N GLU A 120 3.75 0.64 2.13
CA GLU A 120 3.92 0.62 0.68
C GLU A 120 2.96 -0.35 0.02
N ILE A 121 2.09 0.15 -0.86
CA ILE A 121 1.19 -0.67 -1.67
C ILE A 121 1.36 -0.30 -3.15
N LEU A 122 1.47 -1.32 -3.99
CA LEU A 122 1.47 -1.21 -5.44
C LEU A 122 0.08 -1.56 -5.98
N SER A 123 -0.44 -0.74 -6.88
CA SER A 123 -1.64 -1.00 -7.68
C SER A 123 -1.25 -1.52 -9.07
N LEU A 124 -1.99 -2.49 -9.56
CA LEU A 124 -1.87 -3.03 -10.92
C LEU A 124 -3.16 -2.85 -11.70
#